data_22ce10db80f42a04bfdedf4c6fd54e0f
#
_entry.id   22ce10db80f42a04bfdedf4c6fd54e0f
#
_cell.length_a   1.000
_cell.length_b   1.000
_cell.length_c   1.000
_cell.angle_alpha   90.00
_cell.angle_beta   90.00
_cell.angle_gamma   90.00
#
_symmetry.space_group_name_H-M   'P 1'
#
loop_
_entity.id
_entity.type
_entity.pdbx_description
1 polymer ?
#
loop_
_entity_poly.entity_id
_entity_poly.type
_entity_poly.pdbx_seq_one_letter_code
_entity_poly.pdbx_strand_id
1 'polypeptide(L)'
;MTHPIRWAFPDEPGPEGLSVSGSYFDRTPYVEQDEEGRAVYVEHHRTLGDRVRDVAASGFRLVDLVEPEWPAWNTSEWGGWSPLRGNLIPGTAIFVCVRD
;
A
#
# COMPACT_ATOMS: atom_id res chain seq x y z
N MET A 1 -7.10 -2.07 -1.59
CA MET A 1 -5.91 -1.48 -2.22
C MET A 1 -4.67 -1.71 -1.35
N THR A 2 -3.50 -1.66 -1.91
CA THR A 2 -2.26 -1.69 -1.15
C THR A 2 -2.26 -0.54 -0.14
N HIS A 3 -1.96 -0.84 1.12
CA HIS A 3 -1.88 0.22 2.13
C HIS A 3 -0.70 1.15 1.80
N PRO A 4 -0.89 2.47 1.84
CA PRO A 4 0.16 3.42 1.45
C PRO A 4 1.43 3.34 2.27
N ILE A 5 1.38 2.81 3.50
CA ILE A 5 2.56 2.68 4.37
C ILE A 5 3.66 1.82 3.73
N ARG A 6 3.29 0.93 2.81
CA ARG A 6 4.25 0.07 2.10
C ARG A 6 5.38 0.87 1.46
N TRP A 7 5.09 2.06 0.95
CA TRP A 7 6.06 2.83 0.18
C TRP A 7 7.18 3.43 1.03
N ALA A 8 7.05 3.36 2.35
CA ALA A 8 8.13 3.76 3.26
C ALA A 8 9.17 2.65 3.48
N PHE A 9 8.91 1.43 3.02
CA PHE A 9 9.73 0.25 3.28
C PHE A 9 10.28 -0.35 1.99
N PRO A 10 11.47 -1.02 2.04
CA PRO A 10 12.04 -1.66 0.86
C PRO A 10 11.34 -2.98 0.53
N ASP A 11 11.56 -3.47 -0.69
CA ASP A 11 11.05 -4.78 -1.14
C ASP A 11 11.96 -5.92 -0.67
N GLU A 12 12.08 -6.05 0.64
CA GLU A 12 12.90 -7.07 1.30
C GLU A 12 12.05 -7.88 2.26
N PRO A 13 11.88 -9.21 2.06
CA PRO A 13 11.03 -10.01 2.93
C PRO A 13 11.64 -10.33 4.29
N GLY A 14 12.94 -10.12 4.46
CA GLY A 14 13.65 -10.35 5.71
C GLY A 14 13.61 -9.15 6.64
N PRO A 15 14.43 -9.18 7.72
CA PRO A 15 14.47 -8.10 8.72
C PRO A 15 14.81 -6.73 8.15
N GLU A 16 15.55 -6.66 7.06
CA GLU A 16 15.88 -5.41 6.36
C GLU A 16 14.62 -4.68 5.90
N GLY A 17 13.57 -5.43 5.59
CA GLY A 17 12.28 -4.90 5.18
C GLY A 17 11.50 -4.19 6.27
N LEU A 18 11.97 -4.25 7.52
CA LEU A 18 11.31 -3.58 8.64
C LEU A 18 11.85 -2.18 8.90
N SER A 19 12.85 -1.74 8.14
CA SER A 19 13.42 -0.41 8.27
C SER A 19 12.81 0.54 7.26
N VAL A 20 12.45 1.73 7.71
CA VAL A 20 11.99 2.80 6.82
C VAL A 20 13.15 3.20 5.90
N SER A 21 12.92 3.11 4.59
CA SER A 21 13.94 3.38 3.57
C SER A 21 13.55 4.49 2.62
N GLY A 22 12.31 4.94 2.64
CA GLY A 22 11.82 6.00 1.76
C GLY A 22 10.82 6.90 2.45
N SER A 23 10.49 8.00 1.80
CA SER A 23 9.49 8.92 2.33
C SER A 23 8.08 8.41 2.03
N TYR A 24 7.26 8.31 3.06
CA TYR A 24 5.83 8.06 2.92
C TYR A 24 5.14 9.15 2.06
N PHE A 25 5.72 10.33 2.01
CA PHE A 25 5.16 11.48 1.30
C PHE A 25 5.67 11.61 -0.14
N ASP A 26 6.56 10.74 -0.57
CA ASP A 26 7.01 10.70 -1.97
C ASP A 26 5.91 10.10 -2.83
N ARG A 27 5.29 10.92 -3.66
CA ARG A 27 4.15 10.55 -4.51
C ARG A 27 4.55 10.20 -5.93
N THR A 28 5.86 9.97 -6.18
CA THR A 28 6.34 9.51 -7.47
C THR A 28 5.71 8.16 -7.80
N PRO A 29 5.10 7.98 -8.98
CA PRO A 29 4.53 6.70 -9.35
C PRO A 29 5.58 5.59 -9.40
N TYR A 30 5.21 4.41 -8.93
CA TYR A 30 5.99 3.21 -9.11
C TYR A 30 5.72 2.65 -10.51
N VAL A 31 6.78 2.40 -11.28
CA VAL A 31 6.66 1.94 -12.67
C VAL A 31 7.55 0.72 -12.85
N GLU A 32 6.95 -0.40 -13.28
CA GLU A 32 7.68 -1.57 -13.76
C GLU A 32 7.73 -1.53 -15.28
N GLN A 33 8.89 -1.83 -15.84
CA GLN A 33 9.10 -1.83 -17.29
C GLN A 33 9.51 -3.22 -17.76
N ASP A 34 9.16 -3.55 -19.01
CA ASP A 34 9.67 -4.75 -19.66
C ASP A 34 11.09 -4.53 -20.18
N GLU A 35 11.66 -5.55 -20.84
CA GLU A 35 13.02 -5.48 -21.38
C GLU A 35 13.20 -4.41 -22.46
N GLU A 36 12.12 -3.95 -23.07
CA GLU A 36 12.12 -2.92 -24.11
C GLU A 36 11.86 -1.52 -23.55
N GLY A 37 11.77 -1.39 -22.21
CA GLY A 37 11.54 -0.12 -21.55
C GLY A 37 10.10 0.34 -21.53
N ARG A 38 9.15 -0.53 -21.92
CA ARG A 38 7.72 -0.18 -21.89
C ARG A 38 7.16 -0.42 -20.50
N ALA A 39 6.32 0.51 -20.03
CA ALA A 39 5.64 0.35 -18.75
C ALA A 39 4.64 -0.81 -18.83
N VAL A 40 4.80 -1.82 -17.96
CA VAL A 40 3.90 -2.97 -17.87
C VAL A 40 3.07 -2.94 -16.61
N TYR A 41 3.45 -2.12 -15.63
CA TYR A 41 2.70 -1.91 -14.39
C TYR A 41 3.02 -0.53 -13.84
N VAL A 42 1.98 0.19 -13.44
CA VAL A 42 2.11 1.52 -12.82
C VAL A 42 1.23 1.55 -11.57
N GLU A 43 1.79 1.98 -10.46
CA GLU A 43 1.04 2.18 -9.24
C GLU A 43 1.27 3.60 -8.72
N HIS A 44 0.18 4.33 -8.52
CA HIS A 44 0.22 5.70 -8.03
C HIS A 44 0.12 5.70 -6.52
N HIS A 45 1.16 6.22 -5.86
CA HIS A 45 1.14 6.38 -4.42
C HIS A 45 0.42 7.65 -4.02
N ARG A 46 -0.52 7.50 -3.09
CA ARG A 46 -1.19 8.59 -2.38
C ARG A 46 -1.15 8.24 -0.90
N THR A 47 -0.92 9.22 -0.03
CA THR A 47 -0.99 8.96 1.41
C THR A 47 -2.42 8.57 1.81
N LEU A 48 -2.56 7.95 2.98
CA LEU A 48 -3.89 7.63 3.51
C LEU A 48 -4.74 8.90 3.63
N GLY A 49 -4.13 9.99 4.10
CA GLY A 49 -4.81 11.29 4.19
C GLY A 49 -5.26 11.82 2.84
N ASP A 50 -4.42 11.67 1.79
CA ASP A 50 -4.79 12.03 0.42
C ASP A 50 -6.06 11.28 -0.02
N ARG A 51 -6.13 9.96 0.27
CA ARG A 51 -7.27 9.12 -0.11
C ARG A 51 -8.55 9.56 0.59
N VAL A 52 -8.46 9.87 1.87
CA VAL A 52 -9.62 10.39 2.64
C VAL A 52 -10.12 11.70 2.02
N ARG A 53 -9.21 12.60 1.67
CA ARG A 53 -9.57 13.87 1.03
C ARG A 53 -10.17 13.67 -0.36
N ASP A 54 -9.63 12.72 -1.13
CA ASP A 54 -10.15 12.39 -2.46
C ASP A 54 -11.59 11.87 -2.36
N VAL A 55 -11.87 11.02 -1.39
CA VAL A 55 -13.23 10.50 -1.13
C VAL A 55 -14.18 11.66 -0.84
N ALA A 56 -13.81 12.55 0.07
CA ALA A 56 -14.64 13.70 0.44
C ALA A 56 -14.87 14.65 -0.76
N ALA A 57 -13.82 14.90 -1.56
CA ALA A 57 -13.90 15.79 -2.71
C ALA A 57 -14.73 15.21 -3.86
N SER A 58 -14.89 13.89 -3.91
CA SER A 58 -15.60 13.18 -4.99
C SER A 58 -17.09 13.00 -4.73
N GLY A 59 -17.62 13.57 -3.65
CA GLY A 59 -19.03 13.45 -3.32
C GLY A 59 -19.39 12.15 -2.61
N PHE A 60 -18.40 11.43 -2.11
CA PHE A 60 -18.62 10.23 -1.32
C PHE A 60 -18.43 10.55 0.17
N ARG A 61 -19.12 9.79 0.99
CA ARG A 61 -18.94 9.83 2.44
C ARG A 61 -18.24 8.56 2.89
N LEU A 62 -17.11 8.71 3.58
CA LEU A 62 -16.38 7.60 4.15
C LEU A 62 -17.15 7.09 5.37
N VAL A 63 -17.51 5.80 5.38
CA VAL A 63 -18.20 5.18 6.51
C VAL A 63 -17.33 4.23 7.28
N ASP A 64 -16.28 3.67 6.66
CA ASP A 64 -15.34 2.80 7.34
C ASP A 64 -14.02 2.76 6.60
N LEU A 65 -12.97 2.47 7.33
CA LEU A 65 -11.63 2.18 6.80
C LEU A 65 -11.15 0.91 7.49
N VAL A 66 -10.97 -0.15 6.72
CA VAL A 66 -10.54 -1.45 7.24
C VAL A 66 -9.09 -1.71 6.86
N GLU A 67 -8.29 -2.06 7.84
CA GLU A 67 -6.90 -2.45 7.68
C GLU A 67 -6.76 -3.91 8.14
N PRO A 68 -7.01 -4.89 7.24
CA PRO A 68 -6.99 -6.30 7.64
C PRO A 68 -5.63 -6.71 8.17
N GLU A 69 -5.63 -7.49 9.25
CA GLU A 69 -4.41 -8.07 9.79
C GLU A 69 -3.96 -9.25 8.92
N TRP A 70 -2.67 -9.55 8.99
CA TRP A 70 -2.10 -10.68 8.27
C TRP A 70 -2.69 -12.00 8.81
N PRO A 71 -3.31 -12.81 7.95
CA PRO A 71 -3.92 -14.06 8.44
C PRO A 71 -2.84 -15.08 8.82
N ALA A 72 -3.09 -15.81 9.91
CA ALA A 72 -2.12 -16.75 10.45
C ALA A 72 -1.75 -17.88 9.48
N TRP A 73 -2.67 -18.25 8.58
CA TRP A 73 -2.44 -19.29 7.57
C TRP A 73 -1.56 -18.83 6.41
N ASN A 74 -1.39 -17.53 6.22
CA ASN A 74 -0.65 -17.01 5.07
C ASN A 74 0.86 -17.00 5.36
N THR A 75 1.58 -17.91 4.73
CA THR A 75 3.04 -18.01 4.83
C THR A 75 3.75 -17.50 3.60
N SER A 76 3.03 -16.88 2.67
CA SER A 76 3.56 -16.41 1.40
C SER A 76 4.53 -15.25 1.58
N GLU A 77 5.48 -15.17 0.64
CA GLU A 77 6.36 -14.02 0.49
C GLU A 77 6.12 -13.42 -0.90
N TRP A 78 5.96 -12.10 -0.95
CA TRP A 78 5.76 -11.41 -2.23
C TRP A 78 6.25 -9.97 -2.10
N GLY A 79 7.23 -9.61 -2.93
CA GLY A 79 7.91 -8.33 -2.78
C GLY A 79 8.53 -8.23 -1.40
N GLY A 80 8.25 -7.17 -0.69
CA GLY A 80 8.68 -7.01 0.71
C GLY A 80 7.76 -7.64 1.74
N TRP A 81 6.66 -8.26 1.30
CA TRP A 81 5.66 -8.82 2.21
C TRP A 81 5.97 -10.27 2.56
N SER A 82 5.89 -10.56 3.82
CA SER A 82 6.06 -11.88 4.44
C SER A 82 5.31 -11.87 5.77
N PRO A 83 5.18 -13.01 6.46
CA PRO A 83 4.63 -13.01 7.82
C PRO A 83 5.38 -12.06 8.76
N LEU A 84 6.67 -11.86 8.56
CA LEU A 84 7.48 -10.97 9.40
C LEU A 84 6.98 -9.53 9.35
N ARG A 85 6.82 -8.97 8.15
CA ARG A 85 6.30 -7.61 7.99
C ARG A 85 4.79 -7.55 8.19
N GLY A 86 4.08 -8.52 7.59
CA GLY A 86 2.61 -8.52 7.58
C GLY A 86 1.98 -8.58 8.95
N ASN A 87 2.65 -9.19 9.91
CA ASN A 87 2.18 -9.24 11.30
C ASN A 87 2.40 -7.92 12.06
N LEU A 88 3.17 -6.99 11.50
CA LEU A 88 3.56 -5.76 12.18
C LEU A 88 2.89 -4.52 11.61
N ILE A 89 2.66 -4.48 10.29
CA ILE A 89 2.07 -3.33 9.62
C ILE A 89 1.03 -3.79 8.61
N PRO A 90 0.03 -2.94 8.30
CA PRO A 90 -1.03 -3.31 7.36
C PRO A 90 -0.52 -3.36 5.93
N GLY A 91 -0.89 -4.42 5.20
CA GLY A 91 -0.61 -4.55 3.76
C GLY A 91 -1.72 -4.04 2.87
N THR A 92 -2.91 -3.88 3.42
CA THR A 92 -4.13 -3.53 2.68
C THR A 92 -4.91 -2.45 3.39
N ALA A 93 -5.50 -1.54 2.62
CA ALA A 93 -6.48 -0.58 3.10
C ALA A 93 -7.76 -0.73 2.29
N ILE A 94 -8.90 -0.85 2.97
CA ILE A 94 -10.21 -0.97 2.34
C ILE A 94 -11.06 0.22 2.77
N PHE A 95 -11.38 1.09 1.81
CA PHE A 95 -12.24 2.24 2.04
C PHE A 95 -13.68 1.84 1.74
N VAL A 96 -14.55 1.99 2.71
CA VAL A 96 -15.99 1.76 2.54
C VAL A 96 -16.68 3.11 2.48
N CYS A 97 -17.24 3.41 1.32
CA CYS A 97 -17.82 4.72 1.05
C CYS A 97 -19.28 4.57 0.57
N VAL A 98 -20.06 5.58 0.84
CA VAL A 98 -21.41 5.69 0.27
C VAL A 98 -21.51 6.97 -0.52
N ARG A 99 -22.29 6.93 -1.58
CA ARG A 99 -22.58 8.09 -2.40
C ARG A 99 -23.86 8.73 -1.85
N ASP A 100 -23.75 9.95 -1.49
CA ASP A 100 -24.91 10.73 -1.01
C ASP A 100 -25.75 11.26 -2.18
#